data_c97b8df6822620b97b3821e2f7fbeaf8
#
_entry.id   c97b8df6822620b97b3821e2f7fbeaf8
#
_cell.length_a   1.000
_cell.length_b   1.000
_cell.length_c   1.000
_cell.angle_alpha   90.00
_cell.angle_beta   90.00
_cell.angle_gamma   90.00
#
_symmetry.space_group_name_H-M   'P 1'
#
loop_
_entity.id
_entity.type
_entity.pdbx_description
1 polymer ?
#
loop_
_entity_poly.entity_id
_entity_poly.type
_entity_poly.pdbx_seq_one_letter_code
_entity_poly.pdbx_strand_id
1 'polypeptide(L)'
;MRIAIPFITLVLGFLFQPPVALAASFDCAKAKQPAELLICGVPALSKVDSQMGEIYRKNLAELAPSASQIYKDGQRDWLIYWPGLCANDAGKLDPKSDETVQCAKTEYAARIATLKLQKRTVENLLAYPVSHYRVLKSTAGLDFIKTAHHTETRMAIDVEGANAEQKALADALNHWLGASPIETSSTNGEDETTSDTEIQLSFRESASGLILSAQQSGFLMGHGAAHPLSTASQRHFNLLSKRPLRADDIFQGKAWEDTLTPLVEKALKKQLAENYSVEKIETLKALVVEPGHWVFDKKGLTVTFNPYEVAPYAAGAPEVTIPWSALTSGLNPVFSASLPKAQTSRRSP
;
A
#
# COMPACT_ATOMS: atom_id res chain seq x y z
N MET A 1 -50.72 -40.41 61.24
CA MET A 1 -50.83 -39.18 60.41
C MET A 1 -49.52 -39.08 59.63
N ARG A 2 -49.53 -39.53 58.35
CA ARG A 2 -48.33 -39.53 57.48
C ARG A 2 -48.48 -38.33 56.57
N ILE A 3 -47.52 -37.42 56.70
CA ILE A 3 -47.44 -36.21 55.86
C ILE A 3 -46.63 -36.57 54.64
N ALA A 4 -47.26 -36.48 53.43
CA ALA A 4 -46.60 -36.63 52.14
C ALA A 4 -46.08 -35.27 51.70
N ILE A 5 -44.77 -35.16 51.42
CA ILE A 5 -44.10 -33.98 50.86
C ILE A 5 -44.02 -34.17 49.31
N PRO A 6 -44.54 -33.28 48.51
CA PRO A 6 -44.35 -33.37 47.02
C PRO A 6 -42.97 -32.92 46.63
N PHE A 7 -42.25 -33.76 45.87
CA PHE A 7 -41.02 -33.42 45.18
C PHE A 7 -41.37 -32.51 43.97
N ILE A 8 -40.94 -31.26 44.04
CA ILE A 8 -40.96 -30.35 42.88
C ILE A 8 -39.67 -30.58 42.07
N THR A 9 -39.80 -31.19 40.90
CA THR A 9 -38.70 -31.38 39.95
C THR A 9 -38.48 -30.06 39.17
N LEU A 10 -37.41 -29.34 39.52
CA LEU A 10 -36.99 -28.13 38.81
C LEU A 10 -36.32 -28.55 37.50
N VAL A 11 -37.03 -28.41 36.36
CA VAL A 11 -36.47 -28.60 35.01
C VAL A 11 -35.67 -27.33 34.65
N LEU A 12 -34.34 -27.40 34.78
CA LEU A 12 -33.44 -26.40 34.26
C LEU A 12 -33.45 -26.49 32.73
N GLY A 13 -34.22 -25.64 32.08
CA GLY A 13 -34.16 -25.44 30.62
C GLY A 13 -32.82 -24.80 30.27
N PHE A 14 -31.90 -25.58 29.71
CA PHE A 14 -30.72 -25.05 29.02
C PHE A 14 -31.20 -24.26 27.78
N LEU A 15 -31.21 -22.94 27.89
CA LEU A 15 -31.32 -22.05 26.74
C LEU A 15 -30.08 -22.24 25.90
N PHE A 16 -30.19 -23.08 24.84
CA PHE A 16 -29.24 -23.10 23.75
C PHE A 16 -29.34 -21.73 23.08
N GLN A 17 -28.47 -20.80 23.47
CA GLN A 17 -28.23 -19.61 22.64
C GLN A 17 -27.51 -20.11 21.40
N PRO A 18 -28.10 -19.92 20.19
CA PRO A 18 -27.38 -20.20 18.98
C PRO A 18 -26.10 -19.34 18.95
N PRO A 19 -24.96 -19.87 18.47
CA PRO A 19 -23.75 -19.07 18.32
C PRO A 19 -24.16 -17.82 17.52
N VAL A 20 -23.81 -16.64 18.05
CA VAL A 20 -24.00 -15.38 17.35
C VAL A 20 -23.17 -15.51 16.09
N ALA A 21 -23.82 -15.88 14.98
CA ALA A 21 -23.19 -15.82 13.68
C ALA A 21 -22.70 -14.38 13.52
N LEU A 22 -21.41 -14.19 13.32
CA LEU A 22 -20.85 -12.87 13.00
C LEU A 22 -21.62 -12.40 11.77
N ALA A 23 -22.59 -11.53 11.98
CA ALA A 23 -23.43 -10.99 10.92
C ALA A 23 -22.52 -10.15 9.99
N ALA A 24 -22.81 -10.12 8.70
CA ALA A 24 -22.20 -9.20 7.75
C ALA A 24 -22.35 -7.76 8.26
N SER A 25 -21.63 -6.81 7.64
CA SER A 25 -21.71 -5.38 7.99
C SER A 25 -23.11 -4.76 7.75
N PHE A 26 -24.03 -5.54 7.16
CA PHE A 26 -25.41 -5.22 6.85
C PHE A 26 -26.37 -6.36 7.25
N ASP A 27 -27.66 -6.10 7.18
CA ASP A 27 -28.72 -7.05 7.54
C ASP A 27 -28.96 -8.08 6.42
N CYS A 28 -28.50 -9.30 6.60
CA CYS A 28 -28.65 -10.39 5.63
C CYS A 28 -30.12 -10.76 5.30
N ALA A 29 -31.07 -10.44 6.18
CA ALA A 29 -32.50 -10.65 5.85
C ALA A 29 -32.99 -9.70 4.75
N LYS A 30 -32.24 -8.64 4.47
CA LYS A 30 -32.53 -7.65 3.43
C LYS A 30 -31.67 -7.80 2.18
N ALA A 31 -30.75 -8.78 2.16
CA ALA A 31 -29.86 -9.05 1.03
C ALA A 31 -30.67 -9.38 -0.24
N LYS A 32 -30.36 -8.70 -1.33
CA LYS A 32 -31.01 -8.86 -2.63
C LYS A 32 -30.02 -8.95 -3.79
N GLN A 33 -28.89 -8.25 -3.65
CA GLN A 33 -27.86 -8.23 -4.69
C GLN A 33 -27.03 -9.51 -4.66
N PRO A 34 -26.54 -10.00 -5.82
CA PRO A 34 -25.71 -11.22 -5.87
C PRO A 34 -24.52 -11.19 -4.90
N ALA A 35 -23.85 -10.05 -4.77
CA ALA A 35 -22.74 -9.88 -3.82
C ALA A 35 -23.17 -10.01 -2.36
N GLU A 36 -24.31 -9.40 -1.99
CA GLU A 36 -24.87 -9.50 -0.63
C GLU A 36 -25.26 -10.94 -0.30
N LEU A 37 -25.91 -11.63 -1.25
CA LEU A 37 -26.30 -13.05 -1.11
C LEU A 37 -25.07 -13.96 -0.96
N LEU A 38 -24.01 -13.71 -1.73
CA LEU A 38 -22.74 -14.43 -1.60
C LEU A 38 -22.12 -14.21 -0.20
N ILE A 39 -22.04 -12.96 0.26
CA ILE A 39 -21.49 -12.62 1.58
C ILE A 39 -22.29 -13.31 2.68
N CYS A 40 -23.61 -13.26 2.63
CA CYS A 40 -24.49 -13.86 3.64
C CYS A 40 -24.48 -15.40 3.59
N GLY A 41 -24.32 -15.98 2.41
CA GLY A 41 -24.28 -17.44 2.21
C GLY A 41 -22.96 -18.11 2.60
N VAL A 42 -21.87 -17.33 2.76
CA VAL A 42 -20.53 -17.84 3.07
C VAL A 42 -20.02 -17.26 4.39
N PRO A 43 -20.02 -18.01 5.50
CA PRO A 43 -19.67 -17.49 6.84
C PRO A 43 -18.30 -16.79 6.90
N ALA A 44 -17.31 -17.28 6.15
CA ALA A 44 -16.00 -16.68 6.07
C ALA A 44 -16.03 -15.28 5.42
N LEU A 45 -16.87 -15.06 4.41
CA LEU A 45 -17.07 -13.75 3.79
C LEU A 45 -17.87 -12.81 4.70
N SER A 46 -18.93 -13.28 5.39
CA SER A 46 -19.63 -12.48 6.39
C SER A 46 -18.69 -11.94 7.45
N LYS A 47 -17.74 -12.76 7.91
CA LYS A 47 -16.74 -12.36 8.92
C LYS A 47 -15.82 -11.25 8.42
N VAL A 48 -15.25 -11.39 7.22
CA VAL A 48 -14.32 -10.38 6.67
C VAL A 48 -15.06 -9.11 6.28
N ASP A 49 -16.31 -9.20 5.81
CA ASP A 49 -17.18 -8.06 5.53
C ASP A 49 -17.47 -7.26 6.81
N SER A 50 -17.82 -7.94 7.90
CA SER A 50 -18.00 -7.32 9.21
C SER A 50 -16.75 -6.56 9.66
N GLN A 51 -15.58 -7.18 9.56
CA GLN A 51 -14.29 -6.59 9.91
C GLN A 51 -13.97 -5.36 9.04
N MET A 52 -14.18 -5.46 7.75
CA MET A 52 -14.00 -4.35 6.81
C MET A 52 -14.94 -3.19 7.15
N GLY A 53 -16.22 -3.47 7.39
CA GLY A 53 -17.22 -2.48 7.75
C GLY A 53 -16.93 -1.77 9.07
N GLU A 54 -16.36 -2.44 10.07
CA GLU A 54 -15.93 -1.84 11.32
C GLU A 54 -14.78 -0.83 11.09
N ILE A 55 -13.73 -1.24 10.37
CA ILE A 55 -12.60 -0.37 10.04
C ILE A 55 -13.07 0.84 9.24
N TYR A 56 -13.92 0.61 8.22
CA TYR A 56 -14.46 1.67 7.38
C TYR A 56 -15.24 2.72 8.21
N ARG A 57 -16.16 2.30 9.08
CA ARG A 57 -16.94 3.21 9.92
C ARG A 57 -16.07 4.00 10.89
N LYS A 58 -15.09 3.32 11.53
CA LYS A 58 -14.12 3.98 12.41
C LYS A 58 -13.37 5.07 11.69
N ASN A 59 -12.79 4.74 10.54
CA ASN A 59 -12.00 5.67 9.74
C ASN A 59 -12.84 6.86 9.26
N LEU A 60 -14.04 6.58 8.76
CA LEU A 60 -14.95 7.61 8.27
C LEU A 60 -15.35 8.62 9.36
N ALA A 61 -15.48 8.17 10.61
CA ALA A 61 -15.83 9.02 11.73
C ALA A 61 -14.72 10.03 12.14
N GLU A 62 -13.49 9.79 11.70
CA GLU A 62 -12.34 10.67 11.95
C GLU A 62 -12.16 11.73 10.85
N LEU A 63 -12.81 11.57 9.69
CA LEU A 63 -12.64 12.42 8.52
C LEU A 63 -13.62 13.60 8.53
N ALA A 64 -13.12 14.74 8.12
CA ALA A 64 -13.94 15.91 7.85
C ALA A 64 -14.88 15.70 6.64
N PRO A 65 -15.95 16.51 6.49
CA PRO A 65 -16.98 16.30 5.47
C PRO A 65 -16.46 16.14 4.05
N SER A 66 -15.48 16.97 3.62
CA SER A 66 -14.88 16.89 2.28
C SER A 66 -14.11 15.61 2.05
N ALA A 67 -13.23 15.23 2.99
CA ALA A 67 -12.47 14.00 2.99
C ALA A 67 -13.39 12.76 3.09
N SER A 68 -14.43 12.84 3.92
CA SER A 68 -15.46 11.80 4.05
C SER A 68 -16.14 11.49 2.73
N GLN A 69 -16.42 12.50 1.90
CA GLN A 69 -17.08 12.27 0.61
C GLN A 69 -16.16 11.48 -0.33
N ILE A 70 -14.89 11.89 -0.45
CA ILE A 70 -13.88 11.21 -1.27
C ILE A 70 -13.71 9.76 -0.80
N TYR A 71 -13.64 9.56 0.52
CA TYR A 71 -13.49 8.22 1.11
C TYR A 71 -14.69 7.30 0.83
N LYS A 72 -15.92 7.85 0.86
CA LYS A 72 -17.15 7.14 0.49
C LYS A 72 -17.18 6.76 -0.99
N ASP A 73 -16.70 7.65 -1.86
CA ASP A 73 -16.65 7.39 -3.30
C ASP A 73 -15.72 6.22 -3.59
N GLY A 74 -14.52 6.17 -3.00
CA GLY A 74 -13.63 5.02 -3.13
C GLY A 74 -14.20 3.71 -2.57
N GLN A 75 -15.03 3.76 -1.52
CA GLN A 75 -15.75 2.57 -1.03
C GLN A 75 -16.83 2.12 -2.00
N ARG A 76 -17.55 3.07 -2.64
CA ARG A 76 -18.56 2.77 -3.64
C ARG A 76 -17.95 2.14 -4.88
N ASP A 77 -16.84 2.68 -5.36
CA ASP A 77 -16.10 2.12 -6.51
C ASP A 77 -15.68 0.67 -6.23
N TRP A 78 -15.13 0.40 -5.03
CA TRP A 78 -14.74 -0.94 -4.64
C TRP A 78 -15.93 -1.92 -4.54
N LEU A 79 -17.09 -1.47 -4.04
CA LEU A 79 -18.30 -2.31 -3.96
C LEU A 79 -18.86 -2.70 -5.34
N ILE A 80 -18.55 -1.94 -6.38
CA ILE A 80 -18.89 -2.26 -7.77
C ILE A 80 -17.80 -3.15 -8.40
N TYR A 81 -16.54 -2.86 -8.09
CA TYR A 81 -15.36 -3.48 -8.68
C TYR A 81 -15.23 -4.97 -8.34
N TRP A 82 -15.18 -5.35 -7.06
CA TRP A 82 -14.87 -6.72 -6.68
C TRP A 82 -15.91 -7.75 -7.17
N PRO A 83 -17.23 -7.47 -7.20
CA PRO A 83 -18.18 -8.40 -7.77
C PRO A 83 -18.00 -8.62 -9.27
N GLY A 84 -17.62 -7.55 -9.99
CA GLY A 84 -17.31 -7.63 -11.42
C GLY A 84 -16.06 -8.45 -11.70
N LEU A 85 -15.02 -8.31 -10.86
CA LEU A 85 -13.78 -9.06 -10.98
C LEU A 85 -13.95 -10.54 -10.62
N CYS A 86 -14.71 -10.86 -9.57
CA CYS A 86 -14.88 -12.22 -9.04
C CYS A 86 -16.03 -13.01 -9.68
N ALA A 87 -16.77 -12.41 -10.62
CA ALA A 87 -17.82 -13.12 -11.34
C ALA A 87 -17.22 -14.15 -12.31
N ASN A 88 -17.90 -15.28 -12.45
CA ASN A 88 -17.53 -16.29 -13.46
C ASN A 88 -17.81 -15.81 -14.89
N ASP A 89 -17.47 -16.61 -15.91
CA ASP A 89 -17.66 -16.28 -17.33
C ASP A 89 -19.12 -15.94 -17.71
N ALA A 90 -20.08 -16.39 -16.94
CA ALA A 90 -21.49 -16.04 -17.11
C ALA A 90 -21.90 -14.76 -16.36
N GLY A 91 -20.94 -14.03 -15.76
CA GLY A 91 -21.18 -12.82 -14.99
C GLY A 91 -21.84 -13.08 -13.62
N LYS A 92 -21.73 -14.29 -13.08
CA LYS A 92 -22.39 -14.69 -11.82
C LYS A 92 -21.40 -14.93 -10.71
N LEU A 93 -21.78 -14.51 -9.50
CA LEU A 93 -21.10 -14.87 -8.27
C LEU A 93 -21.67 -16.18 -7.73
N ASP A 94 -20.89 -17.27 -7.76
CA ASP A 94 -21.33 -18.59 -7.32
C ASP A 94 -20.81 -18.89 -5.90
N PRO A 95 -21.68 -18.99 -4.88
CA PRO A 95 -21.28 -19.30 -3.51
C PRO A 95 -20.70 -20.71 -3.33
N LYS A 96 -20.87 -21.59 -4.31
CA LYS A 96 -20.32 -22.96 -4.33
C LYS A 96 -18.99 -23.05 -5.09
N SER A 97 -18.60 -22.00 -5.81
CA SER A 97 -17.32 -21.93 -6.51
C SER A 97 -16.23 -21.49 -5.53
N ASP A 98 -15.24 -22.36 -5.31
CA ASP A 98 -14.07 -22.02 -4.51
C ASP A 98 -13.31 -20.84 -5.11
N GLU A 99 -13.27 -20.71 -6.43
CA GLU A 99 -12.63 -19.60 -7.15
C GLU A 99 -13.30 -18.27 -6.83
N THR A 100 -14.64 -18.18 -6.96
CA THR A 100 -15.42 -16.98 -6.60
C THR A 100 -15.22 -16.59 -5.14
N VAL A 101 -15.28 -17.56 -4.23
CA VAL A 101 -15.14 -17.33 -2.80
C VAL A 101 -13.71 -16.88 -2.44
N GLN A 102 -12.70 -17.49 -3.06
CA GLN A 102 -11.30 -17.13 -2.82
C GLN A 102 -10.96 -15.75 -3.40
N CYS A 103 -11.44 -15.45 -4.62
CA CYS A 103 -11.34 -14.12 -5.20
C CYS A 103 -11.93 -13.05 -4.27
N ALA A 104 -13.17 -13.24 -3.82
CA ALA A 104 -13.81 -12.30 -2.88
C ALA A 104 -13.00 -12.12 -1.59
N LYS A 105 -12.46 -13.19 -0.99
CA LYS A 105 -11.61 -13.10 0.20
C LYS A 105 -10.35 -12.28 -0.07
N THR A 106 -9.70 -12.46 -1.22
CA THR A 106 -8.51 -11.72 -1.61
C THR A 106 -8.82 -10.22 -1.73
N GLU A 107 -9.93 -9.88 -2.40
CA GLU A 107 -10.36 -8.49 -2.56
C GLU A 107 -10.72 -7.83 -1.22
N TYR A 108 -11.40 -8.54 -0.32
CA TYR A 108 -11.66 -8.04 1.04
C TYR A 108 -10.36 -7.82 1.82
N ALA A 109 -9.40 -8.73 1.71
CA ALA A 109 -8.10 -8.58 2.38
C ALA A 109 -7.32 -7.36 1.84
N ALA A 110 -7.30 -7.17 0.52
CA ALA A 110 -6.69 -6.01 -0.12
C ALA A 110 -7.38 -4.70 0.31
N ARG A 111 -8.72 -4.67 0.33
CA ARG A 111 -9.48 -3.50 0.79
C ARG A 111 -9.21 -3.17 2.25
N ILE A 112 -9.20 -4.16 3.12
CA ILE A 112 -8.85 -3.99 4.54
C ILE A 112 -7.44 -3.42 4.69
N ALA A 113 -6.47 -3.89 3.92
CA ALA A 113 -5.11 -3.35 3.93
C ALA A 113 -5.10 -1.87 3.52
N THR A 114 -5.81 -1.52 2.44
CA THR A 114 -5.97 -0.13 1.99
C THR A 114 -6.60 0.76 3.08
N LEU A 115 -7.70 0.33 3.70
CA LEU A 115 -8.35 1.11 4.76
C LEU A 115 -7.43 1.33 5.98
N LYS A 116 -6.53 0.39 6.28
CA LYS A 116 -5.53 0.51 7.36
C LYS A 116 -4.40 1.49 7.06
N LEU A 117 -4.29 2.02 5.85
CA LEU A 117 -3.34 3.09 5.53
C LEU A 117 -3.69 4.41 6.22
N GLN A 118 -4.96 4.61 6.63
CA GLN A 118 -5.34 5.81 7.38
C GLN A 118 -4.58 5.90 8.70
N LYS A 119 -3.90 7.03 8.91
CA LYS A 119 -3.11 7.24 10.13
C LYS A 119 -2.83 8.72 10.39
N ARG A 120 -2.54 9.05 11.65
CA ARG A 120 -1.94 10.34 12.00
C ARG A 120 -0.49 10.38 11.52
N THR A 121 -0.12 11.51 10.95
CA THR A 121 1.22 11.76 10.42
C THR A 121 1.90 12.92 11.19
N VAL A 122 2.84 13.59 10.55
CA VAL A 122 3.50 14.78 11.06
C VAL A 122 2.49 15.85 11.50
N GLU A 123 2.79 16.56 12.60
CA GLU A 123 1.92 17.57 13.21
C GLU A 123 0.49 17.07 13.50
N ASN A 124 0.34 15.77 13.76
CA ASN A 124 -0.95 15.11 14.01
C ASN A 124 -1.98 15.23 12.87
N LEU A 125 -1.54 15.55 11.65
CA LEU A 125 -2.39 15.60 10.47
C LEU A 125 -2.91 14.19 10.14
N LEU A 126 -4.19 14.08 9.77
CA LEU A 126 -4.80 12.80 9.40
C LEU A 126 -4.57 12.52 7.91
N ALA A 127 -3.81 11.46 7.62
CA ALA A 127 -3.66 10.92 6.28
C ALA A 127 -4.67 9.82 6.04
N TYR A 128 -5.28 9.80 4.86
CA TYR A 128 -6.29 8.81 4.47
C TYR A 128 -6.10 8.34 3.02
N PRO A 129 -6.49 7.09 2.67
CA PRO A 129 -6.40 6.60 1.30
C PRO A 129 -7.53 7.17 0.43
N VAL A 130 -7.16 7.64 -0.75
CA VAL A 130 -8.05 7.98 -1.87
C VAL A 130 -7.89 6.86 -2.88
N SER A 131 -8.97 6.12 -3.15
CA SER A 131 -8.91 4.92 -3.97
C SER A 131 -9.90 4.98 -5.12
N HIS A 132 -9.49 4.51 -6.28
CA HIS A 132 -10.30 4.33 -7.47
C HIS A 132 -10.18 2.88 -7.96
N TYR A 133 -11.30 2.30 -8.33
CA TYR A 133 -11.38 0.91 -8.78
C TYR A 133 -12.21 0.86 -10.05
N ARG A 134 -11.71 0.17 -11.06
CA ARG A 134 -12.43 -0.05 -12.32
C ARG A 134 -12.26 -1.48 -12.78
N VAL A 135 -13.32 -2.07 -13.29
CA VAL A 135 -13.29 -3.34 -14.02
C VAL A 135 -13.96 -3.11 -15.37
N LEU A 136 -13.27 -3.49 -16.43
CA LEU A 136 -13.68 -3.32 -17.81
C LEU A 136 -13.79 -4.68 -18.48
N LYS A 137 -14.53 -4.77 -19.58
CA LYS A 137 -14.50 -5.96 -20.42
C LYS A 137 -13.19 -6.01 -21.19
N SER A 138 -12.46 -7.13 -21.11
CA SER A 138 -11.25 -7.32 -21.90
C SER A 138 -11.54 -7.39 -23.39
N THR A 139 -10.73 -6.71 -24.19
CA THR A 139 -10.74 -6.75 -25.67
C THR A 139 -9.51 -7.45 -26.26
N ALA A 140 -8.69 -8.09 -25.43
CA ALA A 140 -7.48 -8.79 -25.86
C ALA A 140 -7.73 -10.00 -26.77
N GLY A 141 -8.98 -10.46 -26.90
CA GLY A 141 -9.32 -11.60 -27.74
C GLY A 141 -8.89 -12.96 -27.15
N LEU A 142 -8.57 -13.02 -25.87
CA LEU A 142 -8.17 -14.23 -25.17
C LEU A 142 -9.34 -14.82 -24.41
N ASP A 143 -9.68 -16.10 -24.69
CA ASP A 143 -10.86 -16.75 -24.12
C ASP A 143 -10.82 -16.90 -22.60
N PHE A 144 -9.64 -16.91 -22.00
CA PHE A 144 -9.42 -17.06 -20.55
C PHE A 144 -9.28 -15.75 -19.79
N ILE A 145 -9.26 -14.58 -20.49
CA ILE A 145 -9.22 -13.25 -19.87
C ILE A 145 -10.46 -12.46 -20.31
N LYS A 146 -11.42 -12.33 -19.41
CA LYS A 146 -12.72 -11.67 -19.70
C LYS A 146 -12.76 -10.21 -19.23
N THR A 147 -11.95 -9.86 -18.25
CA THR A 147 -11.92 -8.53 -17.64
C THR A 147 -10.54 -7.95 -17.63
N ALA A 148 -10.46 -6.63 -17.74
CA ALA A 148 -9.30 -5.83 -17.40
C ALA A 148 -9.62 -5.05 -16.11
N HIS A 149 -8.68 -4.97 -15.18
CA HIS A 149 -8.93 -4.32 -13.92
C HIS A 149 -7.85 -3.29 -13.59
N HIS A 150 -8.31 -2.18 -13.02
CA HIS A 150 -7.45 -1.06 -12.68
C HIS A 150 -7.74 -0.60 -11.26
N THR A 151 -6.70 -0.56 -10.44
CA THR A 151 -6.80 -0.04 -9.08
C THR A 151 -5.76 1.05 -8.88
N GLU A 152 -6.20 2.14 -8.27
CA GLU A 152 -5.33 3.24 -7.88
C GLU A 152 -5.63 3.63 -6.44
N THR A 153 -4.62 3.66 -5.58
CA THR A 153 -4.72 4.18 -4.22
C THR A 153 -3.61 5.19 -3.98
N ARG A 154 -4.01 6.42 -3.63
CA ARG A 154 -3.11 7.49 -3.19
C ARG A 154 -3.39 7.87 -1.75
N MET A 155 -2.46 8.54 -1.11
CA MET A 155 -2.69 9.16 0.19
C MET A 155 -3.06 10.63 0.02
N ALA A 156 -3.99 11.11 0.85
CA ALA A 156 -4.29 12.52 0.99
C ALA A 156 -4.25 12.92 2.47
N ILE A 157 -4.08 14.21 2.74
CA ILE A 157 -4.10 14.79 4.08
C ILE A 157 -5.40 15.56 4.26
N ASP A 158 -6.13 15.25 5.33
CA ASP A 158 -7.31 16.01 5.73
C ASP A 158 -6.88 17.38 6.28
N VAL A 159 -7.38 18.45 5.68
CA VAL A 159 -7.01 19.84 6.00
C VAL A 159 -8.04 20.57 6.85
N GLU A 160 -9.22 19.95 7.02
CA GLU A 160 -10.31 20.60 7.76
C GLU A 160 -10.06 20.53 9.27
N GLY A 161 -10.34 21.62 9.96
CA GLY A 161 -10.06 21.76 11.40
C GLY A 161 -8.60 22.05 11.75
N ALA A 162 -7.70 22.07 10.76
CA ALA A 162 -6.30 22.43 10.95
C ALA A 162 -6.14 23.94 11.22
N ASN A 163 -5.18 24.31 12.07
CA ASN A 163 -4.78 25.71 12.22
C ASN A 163 -4.02 26.18 10.96
N ALA A 164 -3.71 27.48 10.86
CA ALA A 164 -3.09 28.06 9.66
C ALA A 164 -1.76 27.41 9.28
N GLU A 165 -0.94 27.04 10.25
CA GLU A 165 0.37 26.40 10.02
C GLU A 165 0.21 24.94 9.56
N GLN A 166 -0.67 24.18 10.21
CA GLN A 166 -1.03 22.82 9.82
C GLN A 166 -1.65 22.80 8.42
N LYS A 167 -2.51 23.77 8.11
CA LYS A 167 -3.13 23.88 6.78
C LYS A 167 -2.08 24.11 5.70
N ALA A 168 -1.15 25.02 5.89
CA ALA A 168 -0.05 25.28 4.94
C ALA A 168 0.81 24.03 4.71
N LEU A 169 1.11 23.26 5.77
CA LEU A 169 1.83 22.00 5.65
C LEU A 169 0.99 20.94 4.91
N ALA A 170 -0.28 20.80 5.25
CA ALA A 170 -1.19 19.83 4.62
C ALA A 170 -1.39 20.12 3.13
N ASP A 171 -1.54 21.41 2.75
CA ASP A 171 -1.64 21.84 1.35
C ASP A 171 -0.35 21.48 0.58
N ALA A 172 0.84 21.73 1.17
CA ALA A 172 2.11 21.35 0.58
C ALA A 172 2.27 19.84 0.44
N LEU A 173 1.85 19.06 1.44
CA LEU A 173 1.86 17.60 1.39
C LEU A 173 0.89 17.06 0.34
N ASN A 174 -0.34 17.58 0.26
CA ASN A 174 -1.31 17.18 -0.75
C ASN A 174 -0.81 17.50 -2.17
N HIS A 175 -0.18 18.65 -2.37
CA HIS A 175 0.45 18.99 -3.62
C HIS A 175 1.56 17.99 -3.96
N TRP A 176 2.45 17.65 -3.03
CA TRP A 176 3.51 16.67 -3.23
C TRP A 176 2.97 15.26 -3.49
N LEU A 177 1.93 14.80 -2.77
CA LEU A 177 1.31 13.49 -2.96
C LEU A 177 0.58 13.39 -4.30
N GLY A 178 0.00 14.50 -4.80
CA GLY A 178 -0.74 14.59 -6.05
C GLY A 178 0.09 14.97 -7.28
N ALA A 179 1.30 15.53 -7.08
CA ALA A 179 2.04 16.26 -8.12
C ALA A 179 2.72 15.39 -9.19
N SER A 180 2.75 14.07 -9.05
CA SER A 180 3.22 13.23 -10.16
C SER A 180 2.04 12.45 -10.69
N PRO A 181 1.80 12.51 -12.01
CA PRO A 181 1.11 11.41 -12.66
C PRO A 181 1.85 10.15 -12.22
N ILE A 182 1.12 9.13 -11.87
CA ILE A 182 1.74 7.83 -11.79
C ILE A 182 2.22 7.59 -13.21
N GLU A 183 3.54 7.65 -13.41
CA GLU A 183 4.11 7.02 -14.57
C GLU A 183 3.88 5.53 -14.35
N THR A 184 2.69 5.05 -14.74
CA THR A 184 2.60 3.72 -15.31
C THR A 184 3.59 3.81 -16.45
N SER A 185 4.79 3.23 -16.25
CA SER A 185 5.83 3.29 -17.28
C SER A 185 5.16 2.81 -18.54
N SER A 186 4.87 3.81 -19.39
CA SER A 186 4.25 3.71 -20.66
C SER A 186 3.26 2.54 -20.79
N THR A 187 2.00 2.82 -20.59
CA THR A 187 1.09 2.40 -21.63
C THR A 187 1.57 3.14 -22.90
N ASN A 188 2.56 2.58 -23.57
CA ASN A 188 2.86 2.95 -24.95
C ASN A 188 1.65 2.54 -25.80
N GLY A 189 0.49 3.19 -25.60
CA GLY A 189 -0.73 2.92 -26.34
C GLY A 189 -1.42 1.58 -26.02
N GLU A 190 -1.10 0.91 -24.90
CA GLU A 190 -1.90 -0.23 -24.45
C GLU A 190 -3.27 0.28 -24.00
N ASP A 191 -4.30 -0.24 -24.67
CA ASP A 191 -5.69 0.04 -24.35
C ASP A 191 -5.97 -0.47 -22.92
N GLU A 192 -6.60 0.36 -22.09
CA GLU A 192 -7.04 -0.04 -20.72
C GLU A 192 -7.83 -1.34 -20.68
N THR A 193 -8.40 -1.77 -21.82
CA THR A 193 -9.15 -3.03 -21.93
C THR A 193 -8.27 -4.25 -22.22
N THR A 194 -6.95 -4.07 -22.40
CA THR A 194 -5.99 -5.15 -22.71
C THR A 194 -4.90 -5.31 -21.65
N SER A 195 -5.05 -4.68 -20.50
CA SER A 195 -4.09 -4.81 -19.41
C SER A 195 -4.74 -4.65 -18.04
N ASP A 196 -4.08 -5.20 -17.00
CA ASP A 196 -4.40 -4.97 -15.61
C ASP A 196 -3.36 -4.04 -15.00
N THR A 197 -3.82 -3.07 -14.20
CA THR A 197 -2.91 -2.15 -13.50
C THR A 197 -3.28 -2.02 -12.03
N GLU A 198 -2.26 -2.01 -11.19
CA GLU A 198 -2.39 -1.65 -9.79
C GLU A 198 -1.36 -0.58 -9.43
N ILE A 199 -1.81 0.50 -8.79
CA ILE A 199 -0.95 1.60 -8.39
C ILE A 199 -1.26 1.93 -6.94
N GLN A 200 -0.23 1.95 -6.10
CA GLN A 200 -0.38 2.30 -4.69
C GLN A 200 0.71 3.27 -4.25
N LEU A 201 0.29 4.40 -3.68
CA LEU A 201 1.16 5.32 -2.95
C LEU A 201 0.84 5.22 -1.46
N SER A 202 1.83 4.85 -0.65
CA SER A 202 1.69 4.73 0.81
C SER A 202 2.89 5.31 1.55
N PHE A 203 2.66 5.83 2.76
CA PHE A 203 3.75 6.33 3.60
C PHE A 203 4.63 5.21 4.12
N ARG A 204 5.94 5.47 4.14
CA ARG A 204 6.97 4.63 4.77
C ARG A 204 7.57 5.32 5.99
N GLU A 205 8.06 4.52 6.91
CA GLU A 205 8.90 5.03 7.99
C GLU A 205 10.23 5.54 7.42
N SER A 206 10.71 6.67 7.95
CA SER A 206 12.03 7.21 7.67
C SER A 206 12.86 7.17 8.95
N ALA A 207 14.16 6.92 8.84
CA ALA A 207 15.08 6.98 9.95
C ALA A 207 15.27 8.41 10.50
N SER A 208 15.00 9.43 9.68
CA SER A 208 15.08 10.84 10.05
C SER A 208 13.70 11.42 10.30
N GLY A 209 13.50 12.06 11.45
CA GLY A 209 12.29 12.83 11.74
C GLY A 209 12.10 14.08 10.87
N LEU A 210 13.10 14.44 10.05
CA LEU A 210 13.04 15.59 9.12
C LEU A 210 12.45 15.21 7.74
N ILE A 211 12.27 13.92 7.49
CA ILE A 211 11.83 13.42 6.20
C ILE A 211 10.55 12.60 6.34
N LEU A 212 9.51 13.01 5.62
CA LEU A 212 8.36 12.15 5.38
C LEU A 212 8.59 11.40 4.07
N SER A 213 8.55 10.08 4.14
CA SER A 213 8.75 9.20 2.98
C SER A 213 7.46 8.52 2.58
N ALA A 214 7.29 8.33 1.27
CA ALA A 214 6.25 7.52 0.68
C ALA A 214 6.86 6.64 -0.42
N GLN A 215 6.30 5.45 -0.60
CA GLN A 215 6.62 4.57 -1.71
C GLN A 215 5.44 4.52 -2.66
N GLN A 216 5.70 4.70 -3.93
CA GLN A 216 4.80 4.38 -5.00
C GLN A 216 5.18 3.02 -5.57
N SER A 217 4.26 2.08 -5.58
CA SER A 217 4.39 0.80 -6.29
C SER A 217 3.44 0.77 -7.47
N GLY A 218 3.90 0.17 -8.56
CA GLY A 218 3.13 -0.05 -9.77
C GLY A 218 3.18 -1.52 -10.18
N PHE A 219 2.08 -2.03 -10.70
CA PHE A 219 1.96 -3.33 -11.33
C PHE A 219 1.24 -3.13 -12.67
N LEU A 220 1.76 -3.74 -13.72
CA LEU A 220 1.15 -3.77 -15.04
C LEU A 220 1.26 -5.19 -15.60
N MET A 221 0.13 -5.77 -16.00
CA MET A 221 0.08 -7.04 -16.71
C MET A 221 -0.66 -6.86 -18.03
N GLY A 222 0.06 -6.82 -19.14
CA GLY A 222 -0.54 -6.89 -20.47
C GLY A 222 -1.20 -8.25 -20.69
N HIS A 223 -2.42 -8.29 -21.19
CA HIS A 223 -3.13 -9.53 -21.46
C HIS A 223 -2.37 -10.33 -22.55
N GLY A 224 -1.93 -11.53 -22.20
CA GLY A 224 -1.08 -12.35 -23.07
C GLY A 224 0.42 -12.12 -22.91
N ALA A 225 0.86 -11.17 -22.07
CA ALA A 225 2.27 -11.02 -21.75
C ALA A 225 2.81 -12.21 -20.92
N ALA A 226 4.09 -12.50 -21.08
CA ALA A 226 4.73 -13.63 -20.39
C ALA A 226 4.86 -13.42 -18.87
N HIS A 227 4.95 -12.15 -18.42
CA HIS A 227 5.06 -11.79 -17.01
C HIS A 227 4.64 -10.32 -16.80
N PRO A 228 4.24 -9.95 -15.57
CA PRO A 228 3.94 -8.57 -15.25
C PRO A 228 5.22 -7.72 -15.16
N LEU A 229 5.04 -6.41 -15.24
CA LEU A 229 6.03 -5.41 -14.84
C LEU A 229 5.64 -4.86 -13.47
N SER A 230 6.54 -4.98 -12.50
CA SER A 230 6.39 -4.35 -11.19
C SER A 230 7.45 -3.29 -11.02
N THR A 231 7.04 -2.12 -10.53
CA THR A 231 7.92 -0.99 -10.27
C THR A 231 7.74 -0.46 -8.86
N ALA A 232 8.79 0.12 -8.31
CA ALA A 232 8.73 0.86 -7.06
C ALA A 232 9.60 2.11 -7.17
N SER A 233 9.08 3.24 -6.72
CA SER A 233 9.85 4.48 -6.57
C SER A 233 9.60 5.11 -5.22
N GLN A 234 10.61 5.78 -4.70
CA GLN A 234 10.52 6.47 -3.43
C GLN A 234 10.21 7.95 -3.65
N ARG A 235 9.41 8.49 -2.75
CA ARG A 235 9.12 9.93 -2.73
C ARG A 235 9.41 10.45 -1.34
N HIS A 236 10.04 11.60 -1.27
CA HIS A 236 10.46 12.18 0.00
C HIS A 236 10.09 13.65 0.07
N PHE A 237 9.69 14.07 1.25
CA PHE A 237 9.34 15.45 1.57
C PHE A 237 10.19 15.93 2.74
N ASN A 238 10.87 17.05 2.57
CA ASN A 238 11.64 17.68 3.62
C ASN A 238 10.69 18.53 4.49
N LEU A 239 10.48 18.12 5.74
CA LEU A 239 9.54 18.74 6.67
C LEU A 239 10.01 20.12 7.13
N LEU A 240 11.33 20.33 7.16
CA LEU A 240 11.91 21.60 7.58
C LEU A 240 11.68 22.70 6.53
N SER A 241 11.95 22.39 5.28
CA SER A 241 11.80 23.32 4.15
C SER A 241 10.41 23.27 3.49
N LYS A 242 9.54 22.35 3.94
CA LYS A 242 8.16 22.13 3.46
C LYS A 242 8.08 21.98 1.93
N ARG A 243 8.97 21.18 1.34
CA ARG A 243 9.06 20.92 -0.10
C ARG A 243 9.54 19.49 -0.39
N PRO A 244 9.41 19.00 -1.65
CA PRO A 244 10.07 17.78 -2.07
C PRO A 244 11.56 17.78 -1.71
N LEU A 245 12.06 16.63 -1.27
CA LEU A 245 13.46 16.43 -0.89
C LEU A 245 14.37 16.59 -2.12
N ARG A 246 15.55 17.14 -1.88
CA ARG A 246 16.67 17.21 -2.84
C ARG A 246 17.88 16.51 -2.26
N ALA A 247 18.81 16.08 -3.12
CA ALA A 247 20.04 15.44 -2.67
C ALA A 247 20.87 16.30 -1.71
N ASP A 248 20.88 17.63 -1.88
CA ASP A 248 21.56 18.59 -1.01
C ASP A 248 20.93 18.75 0.40
N ASP A 249 19.72 18.26 0.60
CA ASP A 249 19.16 18.13 1.94
C ASP A 249 19.87 17.03 2.76
N ILE A 250 20.43 16.03 2.07
CA ILE A 250 21.06 14.84 2.65
C ILE A 250 22.58 14.94 2.62
N PHE A 251 23.14 15.46 1.51
CA PHE A 251 24.57 15.49 1.24
C PHE A 251 25.08 16.91 1.03
N GLN A 252 26.38 17.11 1.24
CA GLN A 252 27.07 18.37 0.97
C GLN A 252 27.95 18.29 -0.26
N GLY A 253 27.90 19.32 -1.09
CA GLY A 253 28.68 19.38 -2.34
C GLY A 253 28.31 18.24 -3.29
N LYS A 254 29.26 17.81 -4.14
CA LYS A 254 29.06 16.73 -5.12
C LYS A 254 29.97 15.51 -4.88
N ALA A 255 30.96 15.59 -4.00
CA ALA A 255 31.91 14.50 -3.76
C ALA A 255 31.26 13.23 -3.19
N TRP A 256 30.04 13.33 -2.62
CA TRP A 256 29.27 12.19 -2.14
C TRP A 256 28.86 11.24 -3.26
N GLU A 257 28.62 11.75 -4.49
CA GLU A 257 28.26 10.93 -5.65
C GLU A 257 29.38 9.94 -5.98
N ASP A 258 30.65 10.43 -5.93
CA ASP A 258 31.84 9.65 -6.21
C ASP A 258 32.20 8.69 -5.05
N THR A 259 31.60 8.89 -3.88
CA THR A 259 31.71 7.97 -2.73
C THR A 259 30.60 6.93 -2.77
N LEU A 260 29.34 7.34 -2.95
CA LEU A 260 28.18 6.46 -2.88
C LEU A 260 28.13 5.46 -4.05
N THR A 261 28.36 5.93 -5.29
CA THR A 261 28.22 5.08 -6.48
C THR A 261 29.15 3.87 -6.47
N PRO A 262 30.46 3.97 -6.18
CA PRO A 262 31.33 2.79 -6.10
C PRO A 262 30.96 1.83 -4.95
N LEU A 263 30.45 2.35 -3.83
CA LEU A 263 30.00 1.49 -2.72
C LEU A 263 28.77 0.70 -3.12
N VAL A 264 27.81 1.31 -3.81
CA VAL A 264 26.63 0.63 -4.35
C VAL A 264 27.04 -0.40 -5.40
N GLU A 265 27.90 -0.04 -6.35
CA GLU A 265 28.38 -0.96 -7.39
C GLU A 265 29.03 -2.20 -6.78
N LYS A 266 29.95 -2.00 -5.81
CA LYS A 266 30.61 -3.10 -5.11
C LYS A 266 29.61 -4.03 -4.42
N ALA A 267 28.58 -3.47 -3.78
CA ALA A 267 27.56 -4.24 -3.11
C ALA A 267 26.68 -5.01 -4.11
N LEU A 268 26.28 -4.39 -5.22
CA LEU A 268 25.51 -5.03 -6.29
C LEU A 268 26.29 -6.18 -6.94
N LYS A 269 27.56 -5.96 -7.31
CA LYS A 269 28.41 -7.00 -7.89
C LYS A 269 28.57 -8.21 -6.94
N LYS A 270 28.67 -7.96 -5.63
CA LYS A 270 28.69 -9.03 -4.64
C LYS A 270 27.39 -9.80 -4.53
N GLN A 271 26.24 -9.10 -4.64
CA GLN A 271 24.92 -9.69 -4.49
C GLN A 271 24.47 -10.44 -5.74
N LEU A 272 24.70 -9.86 -6.91
CA LEU A 272 24.17 -10.32 -8.19
C LEU A 272 25.14 -11.24 -8.94
N ALA A 273 26.44 -11.17 -8.62
CA ALA A 273 27.50 -11.93 -9.32
C ALA A 273 27.39 -11.77 -10.86
N GLU A 274 27.22 -12.88 -11.59
CA GLU A 274 27.07 -12.90 -13.05
C GLU A 274 25.79 -12.23 -13.58
N ASN A 275 24.80 -12.03 -12.72
CA ASN A 275 23.56 -11.33 -13.10
C ASN A 275 23.69 -9.80 -13.08
N TYR A 276 24.80 -9.24 -12.60
CA TYR A 276 25.03 -7.80 -12.69
C TYR A 276 25.22 -7.37 -14.14
N SER A 277 24.35 -6.49 -14.66
CA SER A 277 24.28 -6.19 -16.09
C SER A 277 24.61 -4.74 -16.46
N VAL A 278 25.05 -3.91 -15.51
CA VAL A 278 25.42 -2.52 -15.81
C VAL A 278 26.83 -2.46 -16.44
N GLU A 279 26.90 -2.02 -17.68
CA GLU A 279 28.16 -1.93 -18.42
C GLU A 279 28.97 -0.66 -18.09
N LYS A 280 28.29 0.46 -17.85
CA LYS A 280 28.91 1.78 -17.62
C LYS A 280 28.56 2.31 -16.24
N ILE A 281 29.57 2.77 -15.52
CA ILE A 281 29.39 3.32 -14.18
C ILE A 281 28.51 4.58 -14.16
N GLU A 282 28.50 5.35 -15.25
CA GLU A 282 27.67 6.54 -15.41
C GLU A 282 26.17 6.21 -15.42
N THR A 283 25.81 5.07 -16.01
CA THR A 283 24.42 4.57 -15.99
C THR A 283 24.01 4.21 -14.57
N LEU A 284 24.85 3.52 -13.81
CA LEU A 284 24.60 3.25 -12.41
C LEU A 284 24.52 4.55 -11.58
N LYS A 285 25.46 5.49 -11.81
CA LYS A 285 25.51 6.77 -11.13
C LYS A 285 24.20 7.53 -11.29
N ALA A 286 23.63 7.57 -12.50
CA ALA A 286 22.37 8.26 -12.77
C ALA A 286 21.20 7.72 -11.92
N LEU A 287 21.16 6.41 -11.66
CA LEU A 287 20.16 5.79 -10.78
C LEU A 287 20.47 6.05 -9.29
N VAL A 288 21.73 5.89 -8.90
CA VAL A 288 22.16 5.98 -7.49
C VAL A 288 22.00 7.39 -6.92
N VAL A 289 22.15 8.43 -7.74
CA VAL A 289 22.04 9.82 -7.26
C VAL A 289 20.59 10.33 -7.20
N GLU A 290 19.66 9.58 -7.76
CA GLU A 290 18.26 9.99 -7.81
C GLU A 290 17.53 9.61 -6.50
N PRO A 291 16.96 10.58 -5.75
CA PRO A 291 16.25 10.30 -4.50
C PRO A 291 15.08 9.30 -4.65
N GLY A 292 14.56 9.13 -5.86
CA GLY A 292 13.53 8.15 -6.16
C GLY A 292 13.94 6.70 -5.91
N HIS A 293 15.23 6.43 -5.79
CA HIS A 293 15.79 5.12 -5.45
C HIS A 293 16.16 4.96 -3.96
N TRP A 294 15.99 6.00 -3.13
CA TRP A 294 16.52 6.00 -1.76
C TRP A 294 15.49 5.55 -0.74
N VAL A 295 15.94 4.75 0.23
CA VAL A 295 15.21 4.44 1.46
C VAL A 295 16.09 4.79 2.64
N PHE A 296 15.56 5.62 3.55
CA PHE A 296 16.28 6.09 4.73
C PHE A 296 16.07 5.14 5.90
N ASP A 297 16.90 4.10 5.99
CA ASP A 297 16.84 3.11 7.05
C ASP A 297 17.68 3.51 8.27
N LYS A 298 17.37 2.93 9.44
CA LYS A 298 18.15 3.15 10.67
C LYS A 298 19.62 2.75 10.52
N LYS A 299 19.92 1.78 9.66
CA LYS A 299 21.27 1.26 9.45
C LYS A 299 22.06 2.02 8.39
N GLY A 300 21.40 2.62 7.43
CA GLY A 300 22.05 3.26 6.29
C GLY A 300 21.08 3.79 5.24
N LEU A 301 21.64 4.25 4.15
CA LEU A 301 20.91 4.55 2.92
C LEU A 301 20.78 3.26 2.12
N THR A 302 19.56 2.80 1.93
CA THR A 302 19.27 1.69 1.02
C THR A 302 18.93 2.27 -0.35
N VAL A 303 19.63 1.81 -1.39
CA VAL A 303 19.35 2.13 -2.78
C VAL A 303 18.61 0.95 -3.39
N THR A 304 17.44 1.20 -3.94
CA THR A 304 16.53 0.19 -4.53
C THR A 304 16.52 0.31 -6.04
N PHE A 305 16.39 -0.80 -6.75
CA PHE A 305 16.36 -0.84 -8.19
C PHE A 305 15.15 -1.64 -8.69
N ASN A 306 14.56 -1.21 -9.78
CA ASN A 306 13.50 -1.96 -10.42
C ASN A 306 14.07 -3.11 -11.26
N PRO A 307 13.25 -4.12 -11.62
CA PRO A 307 13.66 -5.13 -12.59
C PRO A 307 14.18 -4.48 -13.87
N TYR A 308 15.25 -5.05 -14.44
CA TYR A 308 15.99 -4.58 -15.63
C TYR A 308 16.89 -3.35 -15.45
N GLU A 309 16.86 -2.63 -14.33
CA GLU A 309 17.75 -1.47 -14.17
C GLU A 309 19.22 -1.86 -13.96
N VAL A 310 19.49 -2.92 -13.19
CA VAL A 310 20.85 -3.36 -12.87
C VAL A 310 21.07 -4.86 -13.04
N ALA A 311 20.01 -5.61 -13.34
CA ALA A 311 20.04 -7.06 -13.50
C ALA A 311 18.85 -7.53 -14.36
N PRO A 312 18.88 -8.75 -14.95
CA PRO A 312 17.74 -9.33 -15.66
C PRO A 312 16.51 -9.46 -14.74
N TYR A 313 15.32 -9.52 -15.34
CA TYR A 313 14.04 -9.66 -14.62
C TYR A 313 14.03 -10.78 -13.56
N ALA A 314 14.64 -11.91 -13.88
CA ALA A 314 14.71 -13.06 -12.97
C ALA A 314 15.46 -12.78 -11.64
N ALA A 315 16.28 -11.73 -11.58
CA ALA A 315 16.95 -11.30 -10.36
C ALA A 315 16.03 -10.46 -9.45
N GLY A 316 14.81 -10.12 -9.92
CA GLY A 316 13.84 -9.33 -9.18
C GLY A 316 14.20 -7.85 -9.11
N ALA A 317 13.91 -7.23 -7.96
CA ALA A 317 14.20 -5.84 -7.65
C ALA A 317 15.34 -5.76 -6.63
N PRO A 318 16.60 -5.63 -7.05
CA PRO A 318 17.75 -5.61 -6.14
C PRO A 318 17.75 -4.37 -5.25
N GLU A 319 18.25 -4.52 -4.02
CA GLU A 319 18.48 -3.41 -3.10
C GLU A 319 19.81 -3.58 -2.36
N VAL A 320 20.48 -2.48 -2.07
CA VAL A 320 21.73 -2.50 -1.31
C VAL A 320 21.73 -1.40 -0.27
N THR A 321 22.15 -1.74 0.96
CA THR A 321 22.23 -0.78 2.06
C THR A 321 23.67 -0.34 2.28
N ILE A 322 23.94 0.95 2.18
CA ILE A 322 25.22 1.57 2.50
C ILE A 322 25.12 2.18 3.91
N PRO A 323 25.92 1.70 4.87
CA PRO A 323 25.86 2.17 6.25
C PRO A 323 26.12 3.68 6.34
N TRP A 324 25.39 4.39 7.21
CA TRP A 324 25.61 5.83 7.45
C TRP A 324 27.06 6.15 7.81
N SER A 325 27.75 5.25 8.53
CA SER A 325 29.16 5.41 8.87
C SER A 325 30.09 5.49 7.66
N ALA A 326 29.72 4.92 6.52
CA ALA A 326 30.49 5.01 5.28
C ALA A 326 30.25 6.31 4.50
N LEU A 327 29.23 7.08 4.89
CA LEU A 327 28.80 8.31 4.19
C LEU A 327 29.04 9.59 5.01
N THR A 328 29.55 9.49 6.24
CA THR A 328 29.62 10.58 7.22
C THR A 328 30.33 11.84 6.72
N SER A 329 31.38 11.70 5.89
CA SER A 329 32.13 12.84 5.35
C SER A 329 31.36 13.69 4.35
N GLY A 330 30.30 13.10 3.73
CA GLY A 330 29.46 13.76 2.74
C GLY A 330 28.09 14.17 3.25
N LEU A 331 27.70 13.81 4.49
CA LEU A 331 26.37 14.11 5.00
C LEU A 331 26.20 15.59 5.35
N ASN A 332 25.02 16.13 5.04
CA ASN A 332 24.58 17.42 5.56
C ASN A 332 24.48 17.35 7.09
N PRO A 333 25.08 18.31 7.85
CA PRO A 333 25.09 18.28 9.32
C PRO A 333 23.68 18.23 9.95
N VAL A 334 22.72 18.95 9.39
CA VAL A 334 21.33 18.97 9.89
C VAL A 334 20.70 17.59 9.75
N PHE A 335 20.86 16.97 8.58
CA PHE A 335 20.39 15.61 8.35
C PHE A 335 21.12 14.61 9.26
N SER A 336 22.44 14.65 9.30
CA SER A 336 23.26 13.77 10.15
C SER A 336 22.86 13.82 11.63
N ALA A 337 22.55 15.02 12.14
CA ALA A 337 22.07 15.19 13.52
C ALA A 337 20.68 14.60 13.78
N SER A 338 19.86 14.40 12.74
CA SER A 338 18.52 13.82 12.83
C SER A 338 18.49 12.29 12.77
N LEU A 339 19.62 11.67 12.42
CA LEU A 339 19.72 10.21 12.38
C LEU A 339 19.74 9.60 13.79
N PRO A 340 19.20 8.39 13.99
CA PRO A 340 19.30 7.68 15.26
C PRO A 340 20.76 7.51 15.65
N LYS A 341 21.12 7.92 16.88
CA LYS A 341 22.45 7.65 17.42
C LYS A 341 22.64 6.12 17.48
N ALA A 342 23.76 5.63 16.94
CA ALA A 342 24.12 4.24 17.07
C ALA A 342 24.07 3.84 18.56
N GLN A 343 23.22 2.88 18.91
CA GLN A 343 23.26 2.29 20.24
C GLN A 343 24.62 1.62 20.38
N THR A 344 25.53 2.23 21.12
CA THR A 344 26.71 1.55 21.59
C THR A 344 26.24 0.36 22.44
N SER A 345 26.33 -0.84 21.87
CA SER A 345 26.10 -2.07 22.63
C SER A 345 27.08 -2.04 23.80
N ARG A 346 26.63 -1.69 24.98
CA ARG A 346 27.35 -1.99 26.21
C ARG A 346 27.41 -3.51 26.27
N ARG A 347 28.54 -4.08 25.84
CA ARG A 347 28.93 -5.40 26.31
C ARG A 347 29.07 -5.27 27.81
N SER A 348 28.13 -5.79 28.55
CA SER A 348 28.33 -6.04 29.99
C SER A 348 29.47 -7.01 30.15
N PRO A 349 30.34 -6.80 31.12
CA PRO A 349 31.51 -7.63 31.40
C PRO A 349 31.13 -9.06 31.80
#